data_3a65d77c083d05dfc30001c1e65a88c2
#
_entry.id   3a65d77c083d05dfc30001c1e65a88c2
#
_cell.length_a   1.000
_cell.length_b   1.000
_cell.length_c   1.000
_cell.angle_alpha   90.00
_cell.angle_beta   90.00
_cell.angle_gamma   90.00
#
_symmetry.space_group_name_H-M   'P 1'
#
loop_
_entity.id
_entity.type
_entity.pdbx_description
1 polymer ?
#
loop_
_entity_poly.entity_id
_entity_poly.type
_entity_poly.pdbx_seq_one_letter_code
_entity_poly.pdbx_strand_id
1 'polypeptide(L)'
;MTDVEQLPIDAIGLPALEARAREDLELLCMPGKSWAPQKYGVTDVVIIGGGMCGMVAWLALASGGMRNIRVLDRAEKGFEGPWLSYARMETLRSPKVLTGPSYGHGALTFQAWYRAQFGTQGWNALDKIPRFMWMKYLQWYRHVLNIPIENGISVDHVKPEGDLLRLTVSGADTDTI
;
A
#
# COMPACT_ATOMS: atom_id res chain seq x y z
N MET A 1 -9.76 14.77 -30.85
CA MET A 1 -10.89 14.87 -29.89
C MET A 1 -10.75 13.63 -29.04
N THR A 2 -10.21 13.78 -27.84
CA THR A 2 -10.11 12.69 -26.85
C THR A 2 -11.51 12.44 -26.31
N ASP A 3 -12.05 11.25 -26.58
CA ASP A 3 -13.28 10.81 -25.91
C ASP A 3 -13.06 10.90 -24.41
N VAL A 4 -13.71 11.85 -23.77
CA VAL A 4 -13.84 11.88 -22.30
C VAL A 4 -14.79 10.73 -21.97
N GLU A 5 -14.22 9.58 -21.63
CA GLU A 5 -14.99 8.42 -21.21
C GLU A 5 -15.85 8.86 -20.02
N GLN A 6 -17.14 9.02 -20.26
CA GLN A 6 -18.10 9.51 -19.27
C GLN A 6 -18.22 8.46 -18.16
N LEU A 7 -17.88 8.84 -16.94
CA LEU A 7 -18.04 7.96 -15.78
C LEU A 7 -19.50 7.51 -15.64
N PRO A 8 -19.78 6.29 -15.17
CA PRO A 8 -21.12 5.87 -14.79
C PRO A 8 -21.77 6.88 -13.82
N ILE A 9 -23.10 7.00 -13.86
CA ILE A 9 -23.88 8.04 -13.15
C ILE A 9 -23.56 8.13 -11.64
N ASP A 10 -23.23 6.99 -11.00
CA ASP A 10 -22.93 6.93 -9.56
C ASP A 10 -21.43 6.73 -9.27
N ALA A 11 -20.56 6.88 -10.28
CA ALA A 11 -19.12 6.84 -10.13
C ALA A 11 -18.58 8.24 -9.84
N ILE A 12 -17.96 8.41 -8.68
CA ILE A 12 -17.44 9.72 -8.23
C ILE A 12 -16.06 10.07 -8.83
N GLY A 13 -15.38 9.11 -9.44
CA GLY A 13 -14.00 9.22 -9.93
C GLY A 13 -12.94 9.04 -8.83
N LEU A 14 -11.75 8.66 -9.24
CA LEU A 14 -10.62 8.49 -8.30
C LEU A 14 -10.23 9.79 -7.58
N PRO A 15 -10.20 10.98 -8.23
CA PRO A 15 -9.86 12.22 -7.52
C PRO A 15 -10.77 12.52 -6.32
N ALA A 16 -12.08 12.30 -6.47
CA ALA A 16 -13.02 12.51 -5.37
C ALA A 16 -12.86 11.47 -4.25
N LEU A 17 -12.59 10.21 -4.60
CA LEU A 17 -12.28 9.19 -3.60
C LEU A 17 -10.98 9.49 -2.86
N GLU A 18 -9.94 9.97 -3.55
CA GLU A 18 -8.67 10.37 -2.93
C GLU A 18 -8.85 11.54 -1.97
N ALA A 19 -9.63 12.54 -2.35
CA ALA A 19 -9.93 13.68 -1.48
C ALA A 19 -10.61 13.19 -0.19
N ARG A 20 -11.63 12.33 -0.33
CA ARG A 20 -12.32 11.72 0.81
C ARG A 20 -11.37 10.89 1.68
N ALA A 21 -10.50 10.06 1.08
CA ALA A 21 -9.55 9.25 1.86
C ALA A 21 -8.59 10.13 2.66
N ARG A 22 -8.10 11.23 2.08
CA ARG A 22 -7.22 12.18 2.79
C ARG A 22 -7.95 12.91 3.92
N GLU A 23 -9.19 13.35 3.68
CA GLU A 23 -10.03 13.95 4.71
C GLU A 23 -10.28 12.99 5.88
N ASP A 24 -10.67 11.73 5.59
CA ASP A 24 -10.85 10.69 6.63
C ASP A 24 -9.58 10.52 7.47
N LEU A 25 -8.40 10.47 6.85
CA LEU A 25 -7.11 10.34 7.55
C LEU A 25 -6.79 11.57 8.40
N GLU A 26 -7.05 12.77 7.89
CA GLU A 26 -6.84 14.02 8.62
C GLU A 26 -7.75 14.11 9.85
N LEU A 27 -9.05 13.82 9.70
CA LEU A 27 -10.02 13.79 10.80
C LEU A 27 -9.67 12.77 11.89
N LEU A 28 -8.97 11.70 11.52
CA LEU A 28 -8.46 10.68 12.43
C LEU A 28 -7.06 11.03 13.00
N CYS A 29 -6.57 12.23 12.71
CA CYS A 29 -5.24 12.69 13.14
C CYS A 29 -4.11 11.72 12.68
N MET A 30 -4.22 11.21 11.47
CA MET A 30 -3.23 10.29 10.91
C MET A 30 -2.23 11.03 10.00
N PRO A 31 -0.95 10.72 10.11
CA PRO A 31 -0.31 9.77 11.02
C PRO A 31 -0.32 10.25 12.48
N GLY A 32 -0.44 9.31 13.42
CA GLY A 32 -0.54 9.58 14.86
C GLY A 32 0.62 10.42 15.41
N LYS A 33 0.46 11.00 16.60
CA LYS A 33 1.53 11.75 17.26
C LYS A 33 2.72 10.85 17.56
N SER A 34 3.93 11.28 17.17
CA SER A 34 5.16 10.52 17.47
C SER A 34 5.38 10.40 18.98
N TRP A 35 5.66 9.20 19.43
CA TRP A 35 5.97 8.88 20.85
C TRP A 35 7.32 8.16 21.00
N ALA A 36 7.83 7.55 19.92
CA ALA A 36 9.11 6.86 19.98
C ALA A 36 10.27 7.88 20.00
N PRO A 37 11.22 7.76 20.93
CA PRO A 37 12.41 8.57 20.93
C PRO A 37 13.28 8.19 19.73
N GLN A 38 13.66 9.18 18.91
CA GLN A 38 14.56 8.93 17.79
C GLN A 38 15.99 8.70 18.28
N LYS A 39 16.60 7.60 17.84
CA LYS A 39 18.02 7.33 18.02
C LYS A 39 18.74 7.67 16.71
N TYR A 40 19.79 8.50 16.81
CA TYR A 40 20.60 8.85 15.64
C TYR A 40 21.23 7.61 15.00
N GLY A 41 21.12 7.49 13.67
CA GLY A 41 21.70 6.39 12.90
C GLY A 41 20.99 5.03 13.06
N VAL A 42 19.82 4.99 13.73
CA VAL A 42 19.03 3.75 13.91
C VAL A 42 17.64 3.92 13.33
N THR A 43 17.21 2.97 12.52
CA THR A 43 15.83 2.86 12.05
C THR A 43 15.01 2.08 13.06
N ASP A 44 13.86 2.63 13.50
CA ASP A 44 13.04 1.97 14.53
C ASP A 44 12.37 0.70 14.00
N VAL A 45 11.90 0.74 12.75
CA VAL A 45 11.25 -0.41 12.09
C VAL A 45 11.66 -0.49 10.64
N VAL A 46 12.12 -1.66 10.21
CA VAL A 46 12.30 -1.99 8.79
C VAL A 46 11.25 -3.02 8.38
N ILE A 47 10.45 -2.68 7.39
CA ILE A 47 9.47 -3.58 6.78
C ILE A 47 10.11 -4.19 5.53
N ILE A 48 10.25 -5.50 5.52
CA ILE A 48 10.82 -6.25 4.39
C ILE A 48 9.68 -6.72 3.48
N GLY A 49 9.59 -6.10 2.30
CA GLY A 49 8.53 -6.31 1.31
C GLY A 49 7.49 -5.19 1.32
N GLY A 50 7.41 -4.45 0.20
CA GLY A 50 6.47 -3.35 -0.04
C GLY A 50 5.14 -3.78 -0.66
N GLY A 51 4.83 -5.08 -0.68
CA GLY A 51 3.54 -5.59 -1.14
C GLY A 51 2.39 -5.25 -0.19
N MET A 52 1.20 -5.80 -0.44
CA MET A 52 -0.02 -5.54 0.34
C MET A 52 0.20 -5.58 1.86
N CYS A 53 0.88 -6.62 2.37
CA CYS A 53 1.11 -6.76 3.81
C CYS A 53 2.07 -5.70 4.36
N GLY A 54 3.13 -5.38 3.62
CA GLY A 54 4.06 -4.32 4.02
C GLY A 54 3.42 -2.95 4.03
N MET A 55 2.58 -2.65 3.04
CA MET A 55 1.85 -1.39 2.98
C MET A 55 0.87 -1.22 4.15
N VAL A 56 0.11 -2.27 4.53
CA VAL A 56 -0.80 -2.17 5.67
C VAL A 56 -0.04 -2.15 7.01
N ALA A 57 1.09 -2.83 7.11
CA ALA A 57 1.96 -2.74 8.29
C ALA A 57 2.48 -1.32 8.48
N TRP A 58 2.94 -0.68 7.39
CA TRP A 58 3.34 0.73 7.43
C TRP A 58 2.20 1.63 7.90
N LEU A 59 0.98 1.47 7.32
CA LEU A 59 -0.17 2.26 7.71
C LEU A 59 -0.51 2.08 9.20
N ALA A 60 -0.49 0.85 9.70
CA ALA A 60 -0.76 0.56 11.11
C ALA A 60 0.26 1.22 12.06
N LEU A 61 1.55 1.12 11.73
CA LEU A 61 2.62 1.73 12.50
C LEU A 61 2.56 3.26 12.47
N ALA A 62 2.35 3.85 11.28
CA ALA A 62 2.22 5.28 11.11
C ALA A 62 0.99 5.83 11.86
N SER A 63 -0.13 5.09 11.83
CA SER A 63 -1.35 5.41 12.59
C SER A 63 -1.07 5.41 14.10
N GLY A 64 -0.26 4.46 14.57
CA GLY A 64 0.18 4.37 15.96
C GLY A 64 1.24 5.40 16.35
N GLY A 65 1.67 6.29 15.44
CA GLY A 65 2.64 7.37 15.75
C GLY A 65 4.10 6.99 15.51
N MET A 66 4.40 5.81 14.97
CA MET A 66 5.77 5.47 14.55
C MET A 66 6.15 6.27 13.30
N ARG A 67 7.34 6.89 13.29
CA ARG A 67 7.79 7.78 12.19
C ARG A 67 8.99 7.26 11.44
N ASN A 68 9.93 6.69 12.14
CA ASN A 68 11.21 6.23 11.58
C ASN A 68 11.05 4.79 11.07
N ILE A 69 10.26 4.65 9.97
CA ILE A 69 9.94 3.38 9.34
C ILE A 69 10.54 3.38 7.93
N ARG A 70 11.29 2.34 7.59
CA ARG A 70 11.72 2.07 6.22
C ARG A 70 10.96 0.87 5.67
N VAL A 71 10.55 0.95 4.40
CA VAL A 71 9.90 -0.17 3.69
C VAL A 71 10.77 -0.51 2.50
N LEU A 72 11.40 -1.67 2.53
CA LEU A 72 12.33 -2.12 1.49
C LEU A 72 11.66 -3.18 0.62
N ASP A 73 11.75 -3.03 -0.70
CA ASP A 73 11.27 -4.06 -1.64
C ASP A 73 12.29 -4.29 -2.75
N ARG A 74 12.56 -5.55 -3.06
CA ARG A 74 13.48 -5.93 -4.14
C ARG A 74 12.94 -5.67 -5.54
N ALA A 75 11.61 -5.58 -5.68
CA ALA A 75 10.98 -5.34 -6.96
C ALA A 75 11.08 -3.86 -7.38
N GLU A 76 10.97 -3.61 -8.66
CA GLU A 76 10.77 -2.27 -9.20
C GLU A 76 9.44 -1.69 -8.74
N LYS A 77 9.37 -0.36 -8.72
CA LYS A 77 8.14 0.36 -8.34
C LYS A 77 6.96 -0.05 -9.22
N GLY A 78 5.88 -0.48 -8.57
CA GLY A 78 4.67 -0.95 -9.23
C GLY A 78 4.64 -2.46 -9.49
N PHE A 79 5.70 -3.20 -9.08
CA PHE A 79 5.78 -4.65 -9.18
C PHE A 79 5.93 -5.33 -7.81
N GLU A 80 5.65 -4.62 -6.73
CA GLU A 80 5.72 -5.15 -5.37
C GLU A 80 4.71 -6.30 -5.18
N GLY A 81 5.19 -7.40 -4.63
CA GLY A 81 4.38 -8.60 -4.44
C GLY A 81 4.22 -9.46 -5.71
N PRO A 82 3.30 -10.44 -5.70
CA PRO A 82 3.24 -11.48 -6.72
C PRO A 82 2.38 -11.15 -7.95
N TRP A 83 1.56 -10.10 -7.89
CA TRP A 83 0.37 -9.93 -8.74
C TRP A 83 0.66 -9.77 -10.24
N LEU A 84 1.74 -9.10 -10.61
CA LEU A 84 2.18 -8.91 -12.00
C LEU A 84 3.38 -9.79 -12.38
N SER A 85 3.96 -10.52 -11.42
CA SER A 85 5.15 -11.33 -11.61
C SER A 85 4.84 -12.83 -11.65
N TYR A 86 4.79 -13.50 -10.51
CA TYR A 86 4.73 -14.97 -10.41
C TYR A 86 3.37 -15.53 -9.96
N ALA A 87 2.37 -14.71 -9.65
CA ALA A 87 1.03 -15.20 -9.37
C ALA A 87 0.40 -15.82 -10.62
N ARG A 88 -0.01 -17.10 -10.51
CA ARG A 88 -0.56 -17.87 -11.64
C ARG A 88 -2.08 -17.74 -11.79
N MET A 89 -2.79 -17.31 -10.71
CA MET A 89 -4.23 -17.10 -10.78
C MET A 89 -4.56 -15.90 -11.66
N GLU A 90 -5.59 -15.97 -12.47
CA GLU A 90 -6.14 -14.82 -13.22
C GLU A 90 -6.98 -13.90 -12.32
N THR A 91 -7.68 -14.50 -11.35
CA THR A 91 -8.54 -13.80 -10.39
C THR A 91 -8.18 -14.17 -8.97
N LEU A 92 -8.44 -13.28 -8.02
CA LEU A 92 -8.29 -13.57 -6.59
C LEU A 92 -9.25 -14.69 -6.17
N ARG A 93 -8.78 -15.55 -5.25
CA ARG A 93 -9.62 -16.62 -4.67
C ARG A 93 -10.53 -16.12 -3.56
N SER A 94 -10.13 -15.05 -2.88
CA SER A 94 -10.90 -14.43 -1.80
C SER A 94 -12.17 -13.76 -2.34
N PRO A 95 -13.26 -13.76 -1.57
CA PRO A 95 -14.47 -13.02 -1.92
C PRO A 95 -14.18 -11.53 -2.11
N LYS A 96 -14.79 -10.90 -3.12
CA LYS A 96 -14.59 -9.47 -3.44
C LYS A 96 -15.00 -8.51 -2.31
N VAL A 97 -15.83 -8.98 -1.38
CA VAL A 97 -16.33 -8.19 -0.26
C VAL A 97 -15.35 -8.06 0.92
N LEU A 98 -14.24 -8.78 0.89
CA LEU A 98 -13.20 -8.61 1.91
C LEU A 98 -12.56 -7.23 1.77
N THR A 99 -12.35 -6.57 2.90
CA THR A 99 -11.90 -5.18 2.96
C THR A 99 -10.45 -4.98 2.52
N GLY A 100 -9.65 -6.07 2.45
CA GLY A 100 -8.24 -6.01 2.05
C GLY A 100 -7.39 -5.20 3.04
N PRO A 101 -6.39 -4.46 2.54
CA PRO A 101 -5.45 -3.70 3.38
C PRO A 101 -6.01 -2.38 3.91
N SER A 102 -7.33 -2.20 3.95
CA SER A 102 -7.97 -0.90 4.27
C SER A 102 -7.73 -0.42 5.71
N TYR A 103 -7.30 -1.30 6.60
CA TYR A 103 -7.07 -0.99 8.02
C TYR A 103 -8.27 -0.30 8.70
N GLY A 104 -9.51 -0.70 8.31
CA GLY A 104 -10.75 -0.13 8.84
C GLY A 104 -11.25 1.14 8.13
N HIS A 105 -10.49 1.71 7.19
CA HIS A 105 -10.90 2.90 6.44
C HIS A 105 -11.73 2.52 5.22
N GLY A 106 -13.00 2.89 5.21
CA GLY A 106 -13.93 2.55 4.13
C GLY A 106 -13.48 3.09 2.76
N ALA A 107 -12.96 4.32 2.71
CA ALA A 107 -12.44 4.94 1.50
C ALA A 107 -11.22 4.23 0.91
N LEU A 108 -10.47 3.46 1.72
CA LEU A 108 -9.29 2.72 1.27
C LEU A 108 -9.58 1.28 0.83
N THR A 109 -10.84 0.83 0.82
CA THR A 109 -11.20 -0.52 0.38
C THR A 109 -11.11 -0.68 -1.15
N PHE A 110 -10.86 -1.91 -1.61
CA PHE A 110 -10.95 -2.21 -3.04
C PHE A 110 -12.36 -1.90 -3.59
N GLN A 111 -13.41 -2.15 -2.81
CA GLN A 111 -14.78 -1.82 -3.20
C GLN A 111 -14.97 -0.33 -3.46
N ALA A 112 -14.44 0.54 -2.59
CA ALA A 112 -14.51 1.99 -2.78
C ALA A 112 -13.76 2.42 -4.04
N TRP A 113 -12.53 1.90 -4.24
CA TRP A 113 -11.71 2.16 -5.41
C TRP A 113 -12.37 1.71 -6.71
N TYR A 114 -13.00 0.54 -6.70
CA TYR A 114 -13.70 0.01 -7.87
C TYR A 114 -14.96 0.83 -8.18
N ARG A 115 -15.79 1.07 -7.16
CA ARG A 115 -17.05 1.83 -7.33
C ARG A 115 -16.79 3.28 -7.76
N ALA A 116 -15.73 3.89 -7.33
CA ALA A 116 -15.36 5.23 -7.76
C ALA A 116 -15.18 5.33 -9.28
N GLN A 117 -14.82 4.25 -9.96
CA GLN A 117 -14.57 4.20 -11.39
C GLN A 117 -15.74 3.58 -12.17
N PHE A 118 -16.36 2.53 -11.64
CA PHE A 118 -17.32 1.70 -12.35
C PHE A 118 -18.74 1.73 -11.76
N GLY A 119 -18.96 2.53 -10.73
CA GLY A 119 -20.23 2.66 -10.05
C GLY A 119 -20.69 1.40 -9.32
N THR A 120 -21.89 1.48 -8.73
CA THR A 120 -22.50 0.37 -8.00
C THR A 120 -22.91 -0.77 -8.93
N GLN A 121 -23.38 -0.45 -10.12
CA GLN A 121 -23.76 -1.47 -11.10
C GLN A 121 -22.55 -2.30 -11.55
N GLY A 122 -21.43 -1.63 -11.85
CA GLY A 122 -20.17 -2.31 -12.17
C GLY A 122 -19.69 -3.21 -11.03
N TRP A 123 -19.75 -2.71 -9.79
CA TRP A 123 -19.43 -3.52 -8.61
C TRP A 123 -20.30 -4.78 -8.48
N ASN A 124 -21.62 -4.64 -8.69
CA ASN A 124 -22.53 -5.79 -8.58
C ASN A 124 -22.26 -6.84 -9.68
N ALA A 125 -21.91 -6.39 -10.88
CA ALA A 125 -21.59 -7.26 -12.02
C ALA A 125 -20.21 -7.96 -11.86
N LEU A 126 -19.28 -7.42 -11.08
CA LEU A 126 -18.00 -8.05 -10.83
C LEU A 126 -18.16 -9.35 -10.04
N ASP A 127 -17.75 -10.48 -10.57
CA ASP A 127 -17.74 -11.77 -9.84
C ASP A 127 -16.49 -11.88 -8.96
N LYS A 128 -15.32 -11.97 -9.56
CA LYS A 128 -14.02 -12.09 -8.90
C LYS A 128 -13.09 -10.97 -9.32
N ILE A 129 -12.22 -10.57 -8.42
CA ILE A 129 -11.25 -9.49 -8.68
C ILE A 129 -10.13 -10.02 -9.59
N PRO A 130 -9.94 -9.48 -10.81
CA PRO A 130 -8.79 -9.80 -11.64
C PRO A 130 -7.48 -9.38 -10.94
N ARG A 131 -6.43 -10.23 -10.97
CA ARG A 131 -5.18 -9.96 -10.27
C ARG A 131 -4.48 -8.67 -10.72
N PHE A 132 -4.57 -8.32 -12.01
CA PHE A 132 -4.02 -7.07 -12.52
C PHE A 132 -4.76 -5.84 -12.00
N MET A 133 -6.08 -5.95 -11.81
CA MET A 133 -6.91 -4.89 -11.23
C MET A 133 -6.62 -4.71 -9.74
N TRP A 134 -6.38 -5.83 -9.04
CA TRP A 134 -5.89 -5.80 -7.66
C TRP A 134 -4.55 -5.06 -7.54
N MET A 135 -3.61 -5.29 -8.47
CA MET A 135 -2.35 -4.56 -8.47
C MET A 135 -2.53 -3.07 -8.76
N LYS A 136 -3.41 -2.67 -9.70
CA LYS A 136 -3.74 -1.26 -9.92
C LYS A 136 -4.31 -0.59 -8.67
N TYR A 137 -5.16 -1.31 -7.93
CA TYR A 137 -5.65 -0.85 -6.64
C TYR A 137 -4.52 -0.68 -5.61
N LEU A 138 -3.58 -1.61 -5.51
CA LEU A 138 -2.44 -1.50 -4.59
C LEU A 138 -1.49 -0.35 -4.97
N GLN A 139 -1.29 -0.09 -6.26
CA GLN A 139 -0.53 1.08 -6.74
C GLN A 139 -1.23 2.39 -6.34
N TRP A 140 -2.55 2.46 -6.51
CA TRP A 140 -3.36 3.59 -6.04
C TRP A 140 -3.31 3.74 -4.51
N TYR A 141 -3.42 2.65 -3.77
CA TYR A 141 -3.35 2.61 -2.31
C TYR A 141 -2.00 3.18 -1.81
N ARG A 142 -0.89 2.73 -2.41
CA ARG A 142 0.44 3.29 -2.15
C ARG A 142 0.49 4.80 -2.41
N HIS A 143 -0.09 5.23 -3.53
CA HIS A 143 -0.10 6.64 -3.94
C HIS A 143 -0.88 7.52 -2.96
N VAL A 144 -2.12 7.18 -2.64
CA VAL A 144 -2.99 7.99 -1.80
C VAL A 144 -2.45 8.14 -0.37
N LEU A 145 -1.77 7.11 0.12
CA LEU A 145 -1.14 7.09 1.45
C LEU A 145 0.29 7.63 1.47
N ASN A 146 0.88 7.94 0.32
CA ASN A 146 2.28 8.34 0.22
C ASN A 146 3.26 7.37 0.89
N ILE A 147 3.05 6.06 0.74
CA ILE A 147 3.91 5.05 1.40
C ILE A 147 5.31 5.08 0.79
N PRO A 148 6.37 5.37 1.58
CA PRO A 148 7.73 5.53 1.09
C PRO A 148 8.42 4.17 0.91
N ILE A 149 8.04 3.41 -0.13
CA ILE A 149 8.68 2.13 -0.45
C ILE A 149 9.97 2.41 -1.22
N GLU A 150 11.08 1.95 -0.68
CA GLU A 150 12.39 1.93 -1.31
C GLU A 150 12.50 0.68 -2.17
N ASN A 151 12.40 0.87 -3.48
CA ASN A 151 12.39 -0.22 -4.45
C ASN A 151 13.81 -0.59 -4.93
N GLY A 152 13.98 -1.81 -5.44
CA GLY A 152 15.27 -2.31 -5.93
C GLY A 152 16.25 -2.71 -4.82
N ILE A 153 15.79 -2.82 -3.57
CA ILE A 153 16.60 -3.18 -2.41
C ILE A 153 16.21 -4.56 -1.91
N SER A 154 17.15 -5.49 -1.96
CA SER A 154 17.01 -6.83 -1.38
C SER A 154 17.63 -6.87 0.01
N VAL A 155 16.92 -7.45 0.98
CA VAL A 155 17.49 -7.75 2.30
C VAL A 155 18.03 -9.18 2.25
N ASP A 156 19.34 -9.32 2.30
CA ASP A 156 20.04 -10.60 2.14
C ASP A 156 20.21 -11.31 3.48
N HIS A 157 20.52 -10.56 4.55
CA HIS A 157 20.69 -11.10 5.88
C HIS A 157 20.15 -10.18 6.96
N VAL A 158 19.64 -10.77 8.05
CA VAL A 158 19.28 -10.10 9.30
C VAL A 158 20.04 -10.79 10.43
N LYS A 159 20.85 -10.03 11.18
CA LYS A 159 21.64 -10.56 12.29
C LYS A 159 21.45 -9.72 13.56
N PRO A 160 21.30 -10.36 14.74
CA PRO A 160 21.35 -9.65 16.01
C PRO A 160 22.74 -9.00 16.21
N GLU A 161 22.77 -7.77 16.71
CA GLU A 161 23.97 -7.03 17.09
C GLU A 161 23.69 -6.20 18.36
N GLY A 162 24.01 -6.79 19.52
CA GLY A 162 23.60 -6.23 20.80
C GLY A 162 22.10 -6.14 20.92
N ASP A 163 21.57 -4.96 21.17
CA ASP A 163 20.14 -4.67 21.28
C ASP A 163 19.49 -4.31 19.92
N LEU A 164 20.23 -4.39 18.84
CA LEU A 164 19.81 -4.02 17.49
C LEU A 164 19.80 -5.23 16.56
N LEU A 165 19.18 -5.02 15.38
CA LEU A 165 19.28 -5.94 14.25
C LEU A 165 20.06 -5.24 13.12
N ARG A 166 21.14 -5.87 12.67
CA ARG A 166 21.87 -5.42 11.48
C ARG A 166 21.28 -6.09 10.24
N LEU A 167 20.92 -5.28 9.24
CA LEU A 167 20.50 -5.77 7.94
C LEU A 167 21.64 -5.60 6.94
N THR A 168 21.94 -6.68 6.20
CA THR A 168 22.75 -6.60 5.00
C THR A 168 21.82 -6.53 3.81
N VAL A 169 22.03 -5.54 2.96
CA VAL A 169 21.17 -5.27 1.81
C VAL A 169 22.00 -5.23 0.53
N SER A 170 21.37 -5.56 -0.60
CA SER A 170 21.93 -5.41 -1.94
C SER A 170 20.95 -4.69 -2.86
N GLY A 171 21.46 -4.07 -3.93
CA GLY A 171 20.67 -3.29 -4.88
C GLY A 171 21.28 -1.93 -5.15
N ALA A 172 20.55 -1.02 -5.82
CA ALA A 172 21.06 0.30 -6.18
C ALA A 172 21.33 1.15 -4.93
N ASP A 173 22.55 1.75 -4.85
CA ASP A 173 23.00 2.73 -3.85
C ASP A 173 22.81 2.30 -2.38
N THR A 174 23.25 1.08 -2.03
CA THR A 174 23.00 0.56 -0.69
C THR A 174 24.24 0.67 0.21
N ASP A 175 24.11 1.53 1.23
CA ASP A 175 24.90 1.41 2.46
C ASP A 175 24.21 0.41 3.41
N THR A 176 25.03 -0.18 4.32
CA THR A 176 24.50 -1.09 5.35
C THR A 176 23.53 -0.36 6.29
N ILE A 177 22.39 -0.96 6.57
CA ILE A 177 21.34 -0.43 7.45
C ILE A 177 21.41 -1.08 8.82
#